data_29080b007a9735fcd5d0bbf4ff87559e
#
_entry.id   29080b007a9735fcd5d0bbf4ff87559e
#
_cell.length_a   1.000
_cell.length_b   1.000
_cell.length_c   1.000
_cell.angle_alpha   90.00
_cell.angle_beta   90.00
_cell.angle_gamma   90.00
#
_symmetry.space_group_name_H-M   'P 1'
#
loop_
_entity.id
_entity.type
_entity.pdbx_description
1 polymer ?
#
loop_
_entity_poly.entity_id
_entity_poly.type
_entity_poly.pdbx_seq_one_letter_code
_entity_poly.pdbx_strand_id
1 'polypeptide(L)'
;MPFDVFLQVLLAAVFHAAWNFGARRVSGNVGVMWFGQFVGSLICLPFAIAQITAETSLLGLAWICLPTGILHAVYFWMLAQAYRHGDISLVYPIARGTGVAGTAVLAFFLLGEQLSLTGFSGILTICAGILLLGLSGKNVQANNRGIVMALFTGAAI
;
A
#
# COMPACT_ATOMS: atom_id res chain seq x y z
N MET A 1 18.89 17.02 -3.76
CA MET A 1 17.71 16.94 -2.88
C MET A 1 18.01 17.77 -1.64
N PRO A 2 17.18 18.72 -1.22
CA PRO A 2 17.39 19.50 -0.01
C PRO A 2 17.45 18.58 1.23
N PHE A 3 18.25 18.94 2.22
CA PHE A 3 18.51 18.09 3.38
C PHE A 3 17.26 17.88 4.26
N ASP A 4 16.43 18.90 4.35
CA ASP A 4 15.12 18.85 5.04
C ASP A 4 14.17 17.84 4.40
N VAL A 5 14.09 17.80 3.07
CA VAL A 5 13.30 16.80 2.32
C VAL A 5 13.83 15.38 2.56
N PHE A 6 15.16 15.22 2.59
CA PHE A 6 15.76 13.92 2.91
C PHE A 6 15.37 13.43 4.31
N LEU A 7 15.42 14.32 5.31
CA LEU A 7 15.02 13.99 6.69
C LEU A 7 13.54 13.62 6.77
N GLN A 8 12.66 14.34 6.05
CA GLN A 8 11.22 14.03 6.01
C GLN A 8 10.96 12.63 5.41
N VAL A 9 11.64 12.30 4.30
CA VAL A 9 11.53 10.98 3.67
C VAL A 9 12.05 9.88 4.59
N LEU A 10 13.17 10.12 5.28
CA LEU A 10 13.73 9.16 6.23
C LEU A 10 12.77 8.93 7.41
N LEU A 11 12.20 9.99 7.97
CA LEU A 11 11.23 9.91 9.05
C LEU A 11 9.95 9.15 8.60
N ALA A 12 9.45 9.46 7.41
CA ALA A 12 8.32 8.74 6.83
C ALA A 12 8.61 7.25 6.65
N ALA A 13 9.83 6.89 6.23
CA ALA A 13 10.24 5.50 6.09
C ALA A 13 10.30 4.77 7.45
N VAL A 14 10.78 5.44 8.51
CA VAL A 14 10.77 4.90 9.88
C VAL A 14 9.35 4.66 10.38
N PHE A 15 8.44 5.63 10.22
CA PHE A 15 7.04 5.46 10.59
C PHE A 15 6.37 4.35 9.80
N HIS A 16 6.66 4.26 8.50
CA HIS A 16 6.14 3.19 7.66
C HIS A 16 6.63 1.79 8.12
N ALA A 17 7.92 1.67 8.47
CA ALA A 17 8.46 0.43 9.01
C ALA A 17 7.84 0.07 10.37
N ALA A 18 7.70 1.05 11.26
CA ALA A 18 7.07 0.86 12.57
C ALA A 18 5.61 0.42 12.45
N TRP A 19 4.85 1.03 11.53
CA TRP A 19 3.48 0.63 11.22
C TRP A 19 3.39 -0.83 10.75
N ASN A 20 4.24 -1.21 9.78
CA ASN A 20 4.25 -2.58 9.26
C ASN A 20 4.63 -3.61 10.35
N PHE A 21 5.58 -3.26 11.21
CA PHE A 21 5.94 -4.09 12.35
C PHE A 21 4.77 -4.24 13.35
N GLY A 22 4.06 -3.15 13.65
CA GLY A 22 2.85 -3.16 14.47
C GLY A 22 1.73 -4.01 13.86
N ALA A 23 1.45 -3.80 12.56
CA ALA A 23 0.44 -4.55 11.82
C ALA A 23 0.71 -6.07 11.82
N ARG A 24 1.99 -6.47 11.74
CA ARG A 24 2.40 -7.87 11.89
C ARG A 24 2.00 -8.45 13.24
N ARG A 25 2.18 -7.70 14.33
CA ARG A 25 1.87 -8.18 15.69
C ARG A 25 0.38 -8.43 15.93
N VAL A 26 -0.48 -7.67 15.24
CA VAL A 26 -1.93 -7.83 15.36
C VAL A 26 -2.51 -8.86 14.39
N SER A 27 -1.66 -9.54 13.61
CA SER A 27 -1.98 -10.71 12.78
C SER A 27 -3.27 -10.57 11.96
N GLY A 28 -3.42 -9.45 11.26
CA GLY A 28 -4.58 -9.20 10.41
C GLY A 28 -5.89 -8.90 11.16
N ASN A 29 -5.80 -8.42 12.40
CA ASN A 29 -6.99 -7.91 13.09
C ASN A 29 -7.47 -6.63 12.43
N VAL A 30 -8.54 -6.73 11.65
CA VAL A 30 -9.15 -5.62 10.89
C VAL A 30 -9.50 -4.46 11.80
N GLY A 31 -10.06 -4.72 12.98
CA GLY A 31 -10.47 -3.68 13.93
C GLY A 31 -9.29 -2.83 14.41
N VAL A 32 -8.15 -3.46 14.72
CA VAL A 32 -6.94 -2.75 15.15
C VAL A 32 -6.35 -1.93 14.00
N MET A 33 -6.34 -2.49 12.79
CA MET A 33 -5.85 -1.77 11.61
C MET A 33 -6.72 -0.54 11.31
N TRP A 34 -8.04 -0.67 11.40
CA TRP A 34 -8.96 0.45 11.21
C TRP A 34 -8.87 1.50 12.31
N PHE A 35 -8.72 1.06 13.57
CA PHE A 35 -8.51 1.98 14.68
C PHE A 35 -7.22 2.79 14.50
N GLY A 36 -6.13 2.15 14.09
CA GLY A 36 -4.88 2.85 13.78
C GLY A 36 -5.05 3.90 12.67
N GLN A 37 -5.78 3.56 11.61
CA GLN A 37 -6.09 4.49 10.52
C GLN A 37 -6.97 5.66 10.99
N PHE A 38 -7.96 5.39 11.83
CA PHE A 38 -8.82 6.41 12.42
C PHE A 38 -8.01 7.39 13.29
N VAL A 39 -7.14 6.89 14.16
CA VAL A 39 -6.26 7.73 14.99
C VAL A 39 -5.32 8.56 14.11
N GLY A 40 -4.71 7.96 13.08
CA GLY A 40 -3.88 8.69 12.12
C GLY A 40 -4.64 9.82 11.41
N SER A 41 -5.88 9.54 11.00
CA SER A 41 -6.76 10.54 10.37
C SER A 41 -7.10 11.69 11.33
N LEU A 42 -7.37 11.40 12.61
CA LEU A 42 -7.62 12.44 13.62
C LEU A 42 -6.39 13.34 13.84
N ILE A 43 -5.19 12.76 13.84
CA ILE A 43 -3.94 13.54 13.99
C ILE A 43 -3.73 14.46 12.76
N CYS A 44 -4.05 13.98 11.56
CA CYS A 44 -3.89 14.74 10.34
C CYS A 44 -5.01 15.76 10.09
N LEU A 45 -6.18 15.60 10.74
CA LEU A 45 -7.36 16.42 10.52
C LEU A 45 -7.13 17.93 10.69
N PRO A 46 -6.48 18.43 11.76
CA PRO A 46 -6.24 19.86 11.92
C PRO A 46 -5.37 20.45 10.81
N PHE A 47 -4.40 19.69 10.31
CA PHE A 47 -3.56 20.10 9.17
C PHE A 47 -4.37 20.15 7.87
N ALA A 48 -5.26 19.18 7.66
CA ALA A 48 -6.15 19.18 6.51
C ALA A 48 -7.13 20.35 6.54
N ILE A 49 -7.73 20.61 7.70
CA ILE A 49 -8.67 21.75 7.88
C ILE A 49 -7.95 23.08 7.62
N ALA A 50 -6.72 23.25 8.07
CA ALA A 50 -5.94 24.46 7.85
C ALA A 50 -5.66 24.76 6.36
N GLN A 51 -5.79 23.78 5.46
CA GLN A 51 -5.64 23.96 4.01
C GLN A 51 -6.95 24.30 3.30
N ILE A 52 -8.09 24.22 4.00
CA ILE A 52 -9.39 24.56 3.42
C ILE A 52 -9.52 26.09 3.38
N THR A 53 -9.67 26.63 2.19
CA THR A 53 -9.90 28.07 1.93
C THR A 53 -11.35 28.31 1.53
N ALA A 54 -11.76 29.57 1.48
CA ALA A 54 -13.10 29.94 1.01
C ALA A 54 -13.39 29.53 -0.45
N GLU A 55 -12.34 29.33 -1.24
CA GLU A 55 -12.45 28.86 -2.63
C GLU A 55 -12.50 27.32 -2.75
N THR A 56 -12.33 26.60 -1.65
CA THR A 56 -12.31 25.13 -1.65
C THR A 56 -13.72 24.60 -1.86
N SER A 57 -13.94 23.93 -2.99
CA SER A 57 -15.22 23.25 -3.25
C SER A 57 -15.38 22.01 -2.36
N LEU A 58 -16.27 22.06 -1.40
CA LEU A 58 -16.58 20.90 -0.54
C LEU A 58 -17.12 19.72 -1.34
N LEU A 59 -17.89 19.99 -2.41
CA LEU A 59 -18.37 18.93 -3.30
C LEU A 59 -17.22 18.30 -4.08
N GLY A 60 -16.27 19.10 -4.58
CA GLY A 60 -15.06 18.60 -5.23
C GLY A 60 -14.20 17.73 -4.31
N LEU A 61 -14.02 18.17 -3.05
CA LEU A 61 -13.35 17.36 -2.02
C LEU A 61 -14.08 16.04 -1.77
N ALA A 62 -15.40 16.05 -1.65
CA ALA A 62 -16.18 14.84 -1.43
C ALA A 62 -16.03 13.84 -2.59
N TRP A 63 -16.06 14.33 -3.84
CA TRP A 63 -15.86 13.48 -5.03
C TRP A 63 -14.49 12.79 -5.08
N ILE A 64 -13.47 13.37 -4.47
CA ILE A 64 -12.12 12.78 -4.40
C ILE A 64 -11.99 11.91 -3.13
N CYS A 65 -12.41 12.43 -1.99
CA CYS A 65 -12.20 11.76 -0.70
C CYS A 65 -13.07 10.50 -0.53
N LEU A 66 -14.31 10.49 -1.02
CA LEU A 66 -15.19 9.33 -0.87
C LEU A 66 -14.68 8.08 -1.63
N PRO A 67 -14.38 8.15 -2.94
CA PRO A 67 -13.84 6.98 -3.64
C PRO A 67 -12.50 6.54 -3.05
N THR A 68 -11.61 7.48 -2.72
CA THR A 68 -10.32 7.19 -2.10
C THR A 68 -10.49 6.50 -0.75
N GLY A 69 -11.41 6.98 0.09
CA GLY A 69 -11.72 6.37 1.38
C GLY A 69 -12.27 4.95 1.24
N ILE A 70 -13.16 4.72 0.28
CA ILE A 70 -13.71 3.38 -0.02
C ILE A 70 -12.59 2.45 -0.49
N LEU A 71 -11.74 2.88 -1.42
CA LEU A 71 -10.60 2.09 -1.88
C LEU A 71 -9.65 1.73 -0.75
N HIS A 72 -9.33 2.69 0.14
CA HIS A 72 -8.50 2.43 1.33
C HIS A 72 -9.16 1.45 2.30
N ALA A 73 -10.46 1.55 2.51
CA ALA A 73 -11.19 0.61 3.35
C ALA A 73 -11.10 -0.83 2.81
N VAL A 74 -11.32 -0.99 1.50
CA VAL A 74 -11.20 -2.28 0.79
C VAL A 74 -9.76 -2.79 0.86
N TYR A 75 -8.78 -1.92 0.58
CA TYR A 75 -7.35 -2.23 0.68
C TYR A 75 -6.98 -2.80 2.07
N PHE A 76 -7.33 -2.10 3.16
CA PHE A 76 -7.01 -2.56 4.51
C PHE A 76 -7.72 -3.85 4.89
N TRP A 77 -8.95 -4.03 4.43
CA TRP A 77 -9.67 -5.28 4.64
C TRP A 77 -8.99 -6.45 3.92
N MET A 78 -8.63 -6.27 2.65
CA MET A 78 -7.91 -7.28 1.87
C MET A 78 -6.54 -7.60 2.46
N LEU A 79 -5.78 -6.58 2.87
CA LEU A 79 -4.49 -6.72 3.52
C LEU A 79 -4.60 -7.52 4.83
N ALA A 80 -5.60 -7.21 5.66
CA ALA A 80 -5.85 -7.96 6.89
C ALA A 80 -6.17 -9.42 6.59
N GLN A 81 -7.00 -9.69 5.57
CA GLN A 81 -7.30 -11.07 5.17
C GLN A 81 -6.06 -11.79 4.62
N ALA A 82 -5.22 -11.10 3.87
CA ALA A 82 -3.98 -11.66 3.36
C ALA A 82 -3.05 -12.08 4.51
N TYR A 83 -2.91 -11.23 5.55
CA TYR A 83 -2.10 -11.54 6.74
C TYR A 83 -2.68 -12.63 7.63
N ARG A 84 -3.99 -12.84 7.62
CA ARG A 84 -4.62 -13.96 8.33
C ARG A 84 -4.40 -15.32 7.68
N HIS A 85 -4.16 -15.35 6.37
CA HIS A 85 -4.11 -16.57 5.58
C HIS A 85 -2.72 -16.87 5.00
N GLY A 86 -1.72 -16.02 5.30
CA GLY A 86 -0.37 -16.23 4.83
C GLY A 86 0.68 -15.47 5.64
N ASP A 87 1.90 -15.96 5.54
CA ASP A 87 3.05 -15.33 6.16
C ASP A 87 3.30 -13.94 5.57
N ILE A 88 3.49 -12.96 6.45
CA ILE A 88 3.70 -11.56 6.04
C ILE A 88 4.96 -11.41 5.18
N SER A 89 5.97 -12.25 5.40
CA SER A 89 7.20 -12.27 4.61
C SER A 89 6.98 -12.62 3.14
N LEU A 90 5.88 -13.29 2.81
CA LEU A 90 5.50 -13.60 1.43
C LEU A 90 4.36 -12.69 0.95
N VAL A 91 3.31 -12.53 1.75
CA VAL A 91 2.11 -11.77 1.41
C VAL A 91 2.41 -10.30 1.16
N TYR A 92 3.25 -9.68 2.00
CA TYR A 92 3.59 -8.27 1.87
C TYR A 92 4.38 -7.95 0.58
N PRO A 93 5.46 -8.68 0.22
CA PRO A 93 6.12 -8.46 -1.06
C PRO A 93 5.21 -8.69 -2.26
N ILE A 94 4.34 -9.70 -2.23
CA ILE A 94 3.36 -9.95 -3.30
C ILE A 94 2.43 -8.74 -3.46
N ALA A 95 1.80 -8.26 -2.38
CA ALA A 95 0.90 -7.12 -2.43
C ALA A 95 1.61 -5.85 -2.96
N ARG A 96 2.81 -5.55 -2.46
CA ARG A 96 3.57 -4.37 -2.89
C ARG A 96 4.08 -4.49 -4.32
N GLY A 97 4.62 -5.64 -4.69
CA GLY A 97 5.11 -5.86 -6.05
C GLY A 97 4.00 -5.84 -7.09
N THR A 98 2.84 -6.41 -6.78
CA THR A 98 1.65 -6.35 -7.63
C THR A 98 1.16 -4.90 -7.81
N GLY A 99 1.17 -4.08 -6.73
CA GLY A 99 0.80 -2.68 -6.83
C GLY A 99 1.73 -1.90 -7.77
N VAL A 100 3.04 -2.03 -7.58
CA VAL A 100 4.03 -1.34 -8.44
C VAL A 100 3.93 -1.80 -9.90
N ALA A 101 3.87 -3.11 -10.14
CA ALA A 101 3.74 -3.66 -11.49
C ALA A 101 2.39 -3.28 -12.12
N GLY A 102 1.30 -3.36 -11.38
CA GLY A 102 -0.04 -3.01 -11.82
C GLY A 102 -0.16 -1.53 -12.19
N THR A 103 0.37 -0.63 -11.35
CA THR A 103 0.38 0.81 -11.64
C THR A 103 1.15 1.11 -12.91
N ALA A 104 2.31 0.51 -13.13
CA ALA A 104 3.10 0.72 -14.35
C ALA A 104 2.38 0.21 -15.61
N VAL A 105 1.70 -0.95 -15.51
CA VAL A 105 0.89 -1.51 -16.61
C VAL A 105 -0.31 -0.61 -16.91
N LEU A 106 -1.02 -0.13 -15.88
CA LEU A 106 -2.15 0.78 -16.05
C LEU A 106 -1.71 2.13 -16.63
N ALA A 107 -0.60 2.69 -16.16
CA ALA A 107 -0.05 3.93 -16.72
C ALA A 107 0.29 3.80 -18.21
N PHE A 108 0.87 2.66 -18.60
CA PHE A 108 1.14 2.38 -20.02
C PHE A 108 -0.15 2.34 -20.86
N PHE A 109 -1.17 1.59 -20.42
CA PHE A 109 -2.39 1.40 -21.22
C PHE A 109 -3.38 2.58 -21.13
N LEU A 110 -3.53 3.21 -19.96
CA LEU A 110 -4.54 4.26 -19.73
C LEU A 110 -4.00 5.66 -19.99
N LEU A 111 -2.74 5.91 -19.65
CA LEU A 111 -2.14 7.23 -19.76
C LEU A 111 -1.22 7.36 -21.00
N GLY A 112 -0.97 6.25 -21.71
CA GLY A 112 -0.07 6.23 -22.87
C GLY A 112 1.40 6.47 -22.48
N GLU A 113 1.76 6.28 -21.21
CA GLU A 113 3.12 6.42 -20.75
C GLU A 113 4.02 5.35 -21.36
N GLN A 114 5.17 5.76 -21.89
CA GLN A 114 6.13 4.81 -22.43
C GLN A 114 6.99 4.23 -21.30
N LEU A 115 6.93 2.91 -21.13
CA LEU A 115 7.83 2.20 -20.23
C LEU A 115 9.27 2.27 -20.80
N SER A 116 10.14 2.98 -20.09
CA SER A 116 11.57 2.95 -20.41
C SER A 116 12.13 1.54 -20.17
N LEU A 117 13.23 1.21 -20.85
CA LEU A 117 13.93 -0.06 -20.67
C LEU A 117 14.33 -0.28 -19.19
N THR A 118 14.74 0.78 -18.50
CA THR A 118 15.03 0.80 -17.06
C THR A 118 13.78 0.51 -16.21
N GLY A 119 12.63 1.09 -16.52
CA GLY A 119 11.37 0.82 -15.84
C GLY A 119 10.94 -0.63 -16.01
N PHE A 120 11.01 -1.16 -17.23
CA PHE A 120 10.70 -2.55 -17.52
C PHE A 120 11.63 -3.52 -16.78
N SER A 121 12.94 -3.28 -16.76
CA SER A 121 13.90 -4.10 -16.01
C SER A 121 13.64 -4.04 -14.50
N GLY A 122 13.23 -2.90 -13.96
CA GLY A 122 12.82 -2.74 -12.56
C GLY A 122 11.61 -3.63 -12.20
N ILE A 123 10.56 -3.62 -13.04
CA ILE A 123 9.38 -4.47 -12.86
C ILE A 123 9.77 -5.95 -12.89
N LEU A 124 10.59 -6.37 -13.85
CA LEU A 124 11.07 -7.75 -13.94
C LEU A 124 11.85 -8.15 -12.69
N THR A 125 12.70 -7.25 -12.17
CA THR A 125 13.48 -7.50 -10.94
C THR A 125 12.56 -7.68 -9.74
N ILE A 126 11.50 -6.87 -9.60
CA ILE A 126 10.49 -7.01 -8.54
C ILE A 126 9.78 -8.35 -8.67
N CYS A 127 9.30 -8.71 -9.85
CA CYS A 127 8.63 -9.98 -10.09
C CYS A 127 9.55 -11.18 -9.77
N ALA A 128 10.81 -11.13 -10.21
CA ALA A 128 11.80 -12.16 -9.91
C ALA A 128 12.06 -12.27 -8.39
N GLY A 129 12.18 -11.14 -7.68
CA GLY A 129 12.34 -11.11 -6.23
C GLY A 129 11.17 -11.77 -5.50
N ILE A 130 9.92 -11.49 -5.91
CA ILE A 130 8.72 -12.12 -5.35
C ILE A 130 8.72 -13.64 -5.60
N LEU A 131 9.06 -14.06 -6.81
CA LEU A 131 9.15 -15.49 -7.16
C LEU A 131 10.22 -16.19 -6.32
N LEU A 132 11.40 -15.59 -6.17
CA LEU A 132 12.47 -16.13 -5.33
C LEU A 132 12.04 -16.27 -3.87
N LEU A 133 11.34 -15.28 -3.31
CA LEU A 133 10.78 -15.36 -1.96
C LEU A 133 9.79 -16.53 -1.83
N GLY A 134 8.92 -16.71 -2.81
CA GLY A 134 7.96 -17.83 -2.84
C GLY A 134 8.63 -19.20 -2.94
N LEU A 135 9.73 -19.30 -3.68
CA LEU A 135 10.46 -20.56 -3.88
C LEU A 135 11.43 -20.88 -2.74
N SER A 136 12.01 -19.85 -2.10
CA SER A 136 13.04 -20.04 -1.05
C SER A 136 12.46 -20.43 0.32
N GLY A 137 11.18 -20.23 0.52
CA GLY A 137 10.55 -20.38 1.83
C GLY A 137 10.18 -21.80 2.20
N LYS A 138 11.14 -22.64 2.62
CA LYS A 138 10.83 -23.98 3.18
C LYS A 138 9.87 -23.96 4.38
N ASN A 139 9.71 -22.79 5.04
CA ASN A 139 8.83 -22.58 6.19
C ASN A 139 7.81 -21.43 6.00
N VAL A 140 7.76 -20.84 4.81
CA VAL A 140 6.84 -19.73 4.51
C VAL A 140 5.55 -20.32 3.96
N GLN A 141 4.49 -20.27 4.75
CA GLN A 141 3.19 -20.81 4.38
C GLN A 141 2.22 -19.67 4.02
N ALA A 142 1.71 -19.72 2.83
CA ALA A 142 0.50 -19.01 2.48
C ALA A 142 -0.44 -19.98 1.77
N ASN A 143 -1.69 -20.03 2.22
CA ASN A 143 -2.69 -20.76 1.47
C ASN A 143 -3.11 -19.93 0.23
N ASN A 144 -3.79 -20.54 -0.71
CA ASN A 144 -4.23 -19.87 -1.94
C ASN A 144 -5.05 -18.60 -1.65
N ARG A 145 -5.80 -18.55 -0.54
CA ARG A 145 -6.53 -17.36 -0.11
C ARG A 145 -5.59 -16.20 0.26
N GLY A 146 -4.51 -16.47 0.98
CA GLY A 146 -3.54 -15.45 1.36
C GLY A 146 -2.89 -14.81 0.14
N ILE A 147 -2.49 -15.63 -0.85
CA ILE A 147 -1.90 -15.16 -2.10
C ILE A 147 -2.91 -14.34 -2.93
N VAL A 148 -4.13 -14.83 -3.10
CA VAL A 148 -5.19 -14.14 -3.83
C VAL A 148 -5.51 -12.80 -3.19
N MET A 149 -5.66 -12.75 -1.86
CA MET A 149 -5.91 -11.50 -1.14
C MET A 149 -4.73 -10.53 -1.25
N ALA A 150 -3.48 -11.02 -1.27
CA ALA A 150 -2.31 -10.18 -1.50
C ALA A 150 -2.29 -9.55 -2.91
N LEU A 151 -2.64 -10.31 -3.94
CA LEU A 151 -2.76 -9.82 -5.31
C LEU A 151 -3.85 -8.75 -5.43
N PHE A 152 -5.02 -8.98 -4.86
CA PHE A 152 -6.10 -7.98 -4.83
C PHE A 152 -5.73 -6.74 -4.00
N THR A 153 -5.01 -6.92 -2.89
CA THR A 153 -4.46 -5.81 -2.11
C THR A 153 -3.54 -4.94 -2.97
N GLY A 154 -2.67 -5.57 -3.76
CA GLY A 154 -1.80 -4.87 -4.70
C GLY A 154 -2.57 -4.12 -5.80
N ALA A 155 -3.65 -4.71 -6.32
CA ALA A 155 -4.50 -4.07 -7.32
C ALA A 155 -5.31 -2.88 -6.76
N ALA A 156 -5.50 -2.80 -5.43
CA ALA A 156 -6.21 -1.70 -4.75
C ALA A 156 -5.28 -0.56 -4.29
N ILE A 157 -3.97 -0.67 -4.52
CA ILE A 157 -2.97 0.38 -4.28
C ILE A 157 -2.88 1.32 -5.48
#